data_600a3816788d8fe301e212491697b025
#
_entry.id   600a3816788d8fe301e212491697b025
#
_cell.length_a   1.000
_cell.length_b   1.000
_cell.length_c   1.000
_cell.angle_alpha   90.00
_cell.angle_beta   90.00
_cell.angle_gamma   90.00
#
_symmetry.space_group_name_H-M   'P 1'
#
loop_
_entity.id
_entity.type
_entity.pdbx_description
1 polymer ?
#
loop_
_entity_poly.entity_id
_entity_poly.type
_entity_poly.pdbx_seq_one_letter_code
_entity_poly.pdbx_strand_id
1 'polypeptide(L)'
;RFIVPISSWQFVRPGVCAIGGILWDAGSGRANEVADLRLAKALPGAHNGQNAAAAYAACKALGLSTEIIVQAIMNFGGLKHRLQEVDKIGNVKFYNDSKATNADASLQALKAFDKLRWIVGGEAKTDGIDPLIPYFNKITKAYLIGAASERFAKNLKDVPHQICGDMKSAVKAAFEDAKANYPNEELVVLSPACASFDQYKDFEARGDDFINEVAQISAENANDLGENVIPFTTL
;
A
#
# COMPACT_ATOMS: atom_id res chain seq x y z
N ARG A 1 -16.59 23.40 22.65
CA ARG A 1 -15.87 22.56 21.67
C ARG A 1 -16.22 21.10 21.98
N PHE A 2 -16.67 20.41 20.97
CA PHE A 2 -16.95 18.97 21.08
C PHE A 2 -15.72 18.24 20.56
N ILE A 3 -15.15 17.31 21.37
CA ILE A 3 -14.00 16.50 20.97
C ILE A 3 -14.50 15.05 20.88
N VAL A 4 -14.31 14.39 19.75
CA VAL A 4 -14.59 12.99 19.55
C VAL A 4 -13.26 12.23 19.50
N PRO A 5 -12.93 11.44 20.53
CA PRO A 5 -11.75 10.58 20.51
C PRO A 5 -11.83 9.52 19.40
N ILE A 6 -10.70 9.23 18.77
CA ILE A 6 -10.58 8.23 17.71
C ILE A 6 -9.39 7.32 18.01
N SER A 7 -9.54 6.00 17.79
CA SER A 7 -8.45 5.04 17.99
C SER A 7 -8.52 3.87 17.02
N SER A 8 -7.35 3.36 16.63
CA SER A 8 -7.23 2.10 15.86
C SER A 8 -6.56 0.95 16.64
N TRP A 9 -6.28 1.15 17.93
CA TRP A 9 -5.61 0.13 18.77
C TRP A 9 -6.32 -0.18 20.09
N GLN A 10 -7.21 0.70 20.56
CA GLN A 10 -7.96 0.51 21.80
C GLN A 10 -9.35 1.12 21.69
N PHE A 11 -10.30 0.59 22.45
CA PHE A 11 -11.63 1.20 22.56
C PHE A 11 -11.55 2.54 23.32
N VAL A 12 -12.14 3.59 22.75
CA VAL A 12 -12.35 4.89 23.38
C VAL A 12 -13.85 5.13 23.55
N ARG A 13 -14.27 5.56 24.74
CA ARG A 13 -15.67 5.83 25.10
C ARG A 13 -15.79 7.10 25.91
N PRO A 14 -16.57 8.12 25.45
CA PRO A 14 -17.22 8.15 24.13
C PRO A 14 -16.20 8.30 23.00
N GLY A 15 -16.52 7.80 21.79
CA GLY A 15 -15.63 7.94 20.64
C GLY A 15 -15.94 7.00 19.48
N VAL A 16 -15.02 6.96 18.50
CA VAL A 16 -15.09 6.05 17.35
C VAL A 16 -13.79 5.26 17.26
N CYS A 17 -13.91 3.96 17.06
CA CYS A 17 -12.74 3.06 17.01
C CYS A 17 -12.76 2.20 15.75
N ALA A 18 -11.56 1.86 15.26
CA ALA A 18 -11.40 0.83 14.23
C ALA A 18 -10.48 -0.27 14.77
N ILE A 19 -11.05 -1.31 15.37
CA ILE A 19 -10.33 -2.37 16.08
C ILE A 19 -10.49 -3.69 15.34
N GLY A 20 -9.39 -4.36 15.04
CA GLY A 20 -9.42 -5.64 14.32
C GLY A 20 -10.07 -5.56 12.94
N GLY A 21 -10.02 -4.38 12.29
CA GLY A 21 -10.67 -4.13 11.01
C GLY A 21 -12.17 -3.83 11.09
N ILE A 22 -12.75 -3.77 12.29
CA ILE A 22 -14.15 -3.39 12.50
C ILE A 22 -14.26 -1.94 12.96
N LEU A 23 -15.13 -1.17 12.32
CA LEU A 23 -15.49 0.18 12.73
C LEU A 23 -16.56 0.14 13.81
N TRP A 24 -16.32 0.82 14.94
CA TRP A 24 -17.20 0.88 16.10
C TRP A 24 -17.57 2.33 16.42
N ASP A 25 -18.85 2.60 16.63
CA ASP A 25 -19.35 3.84 17.20
C ASP A 25 -19.71 3.63 18.67
N ALA A 26 -18.98 4.30 19.56
CA ALA A 26 -19.19 4.32 21.00
C ALA A 26 -19.60 5.73 21.50
N GLY A 27 -20.10 6.59 20.63
CA GLY A 27 -20.48 7.97 20.96
C GLY A 27 -21.54 8.08 22.05
N SER A 28 -22.45 7.10 22.13
CA SER A 28 -23.46 6.99 23.20
C SER A 28 -22.98 6.30 24.48
N GLY A 29 -21.69 5.95 24.58
CA GLY A 29 -21.10 5.18 25.68
C GLY A 29 -21.18 3.67 25.49
N ARG A 30 -22.09 3.15 24.65
CA ARG A 30 -22.13 1.74 24.22
C ARG A 30 -21.48 1.62 22.85
N ALA A 31 -20.56 0.67 22.69
CA ALA A 31 -19.95 0.39 21.41
C ALA A 31 -20.93 -0.41 20.52
N ASN A 32 -21.24 0.13 19.35
CA ASN A 32 -22.04 -0.53 18.33
C ASN A 32 -21.13 -0.78 17.12
N GLU A 33 -21.20 -1.98 16.56
CA GLU A 33 -20.53 -2.29 15.29
C GLU A 33 -21.18 -1.50 14.17
N VAL A 34 -20.37 -0.86 13.33
CA VAL A 34 -20.82 -0.01 12.22
C VAL A 34 -20.53 -0.65 10.88
N ALA A 35 -19.30 -1.14 10.67
CA ALA A 35 -18.90 -1.76 9.42
C ALA A 35 -17.65 -2.64 9.58
N ASP A 36 -17.54 -3.67 8.74
CA ASP A 36 -16.33 -4.46 8.57
C ASP A 36 -15.44 -3.82 7.48
N LEU A 37 -14.42 -3.07 7.90
CA LEU A 37 -13.50 -2.37 7.00
C LEU A 37 -12.57 -3.31 6.22
N ARG A 38 -12.48 -4.60 6.60
CA ARG A 38 -11.72 -5.60 5.85
C ARG A 38 -12.30 -5.85 4.46
N LEU A 39 -13.58 -5.52 4.29
CA LEU A 39 -14.29 -5.58 3.01
C LEU A 39 -14.04 -4.34 2.13
N ALA A 40 -13.48 -3.25 2.69
CA ALA A 40 -13.12 -2.04 1.96
C ALA A 40 -11.76 -2.21 1.28
N LYS A 41 -11.74 -2.77 0.07
CA LYS A 41 -10.52 -3.18 -0.66
C LYS A 41 -9.45 -2.08 -0.78
N ALA A 42 -9.88 -0.82 -0.90
CA ALA A 42 -8.98 0.33 -1.07
C ALA A 42 -8.45 0.91 0.26
N LEU A 43 -8.79 0.30 1.40
CA LEU A 43 -8.41 0.78 2.74
C LEU A 43 -7.63 -0.28 3.55
N PRO A 44 -6.57 -0.89 3.00
CA PRO A 44 -5.79 -1.88 3.75
C PRO A 44 -5.05 -1.25 4.93
N GLY A 45 -4.94 -2.01 6.04
CA GLY A 45 -4.12 -1.65 7.20
C GLY A 45 -4.82 -0.79 8.26
N ALA A 46 -4.32 -0.88 9.50
CA ALA A 46 -4.90 -0.24 10.67
C ALA A 46 -4.95 1.30 10.59
N HIS A 47 -3.97 1.91 9.90
CA HIS A 47 -3.93 3.35 9.68
C HIS A 47 -5.13 3.85 8.85
N ASN A 48 -5.57 3.07 7.85
CA ASN A 48 -6.77 3.39 7.09
C ASN A 48 -8.04 3.18 7.93
N GLY A 49 -8.05 2.22 8.86
CA GLY A 49 -9.11 2.10 9.86
C GLY A 49 -9.23 3.37 10.71
N GLN A 50 -8.11 3.97 11.13
CA GLN A 50 -8.11 5.25 11.85
C GLN A 50 -8.66 6.39 10.98
N ASN A 51 -8.27 6.45 9.71
CA ASN A 51 -8.77 7.45 8.76
C ASN A 51 -10.30 7.29 8.55
N ALA A 52 -10.79 6.06 8.40
CA ALA A 52 -12.21 5.76 8.28
C ALA A 52 -12.99 6.16 9.55
N ALA A 53 -12.44 5.89 10.74
CA ALA A 53 -13.05 6.31 12.00
C ALA A 53 -13.13 7.84 12.11
N ALA A 54 -12.11 8.56 11.66
CA ALA A 54 -12.10 10.02 11.63
C ALA A 54 -13.16 10.57 10.66
N ALA A 55 -13.20 10.03 9.45
CA ALA A 55 -14.19 10.41 8.44
C ALA A 55 -15.62 10.14 8.92
N TYR A 56 -15.85 8.95 9.51
CA TYR A 56 -17.14 8.58 10.09
C TYR A 56 -17.57 9.58 11.17
N ALA A 57 -16.70 9.86 12.15
CA ALA A 57 -16.98 10.78 13.25
C ALA A 57 -17.32 12.19 12.76
N ALA A 58 -16.56 12.69 11.78
CA ALA A 58 -16.80 14.01 11.19
C ALA A 58 -18.15 14.07 10.45
N CYS A 59 -18.45 13.08 9.62
CA CYS A 59 -19.72 13.00 8.88
C CYS A 59 -20.92 12.84 9.80
N LYS A 60 -20.81 12.05 10.89
CA LYS A 60 -21.85 11.94 11.93
C LYS A 60 -22.10 13.29 12.61
N ALA A 61 -21.06 14.03 12.94
CA ALA A 61 -21.18 15.36 13.54
C ALA A 61 -21.87 16.38 12.61
N LEU A 62 -21.81 16.17 11.29
CA LEU A 62 -22.52 16.94 10.27
C LEU A 62 -23.96 16.46 10.04
N GLY A 63 -24.42 15.43 10.75
CA GLY A 63 -25.80 14.92 10.69
C GLY A 63 -26.07 13.89 9.59
N LEU A 64 -25.04 13.36 8.93
CA LEU A 64 -25.24 12.28 7.95
C LEU A 64 -25.63 10.96 8.62
N SER A 65 -26.45 10.16 7.93
CA SER A 65 -26.86 8.85 8.46
C SER A 65 -25.70 7.85 8.40
N THR A 66 -25.70 6.86 9.30
CA THR A 66 -24.69 5.82 9.35
C THR A 66 -24.57 5.06 8.02
N GLU A 67 -25.70 4.75 7.40
CA GLU A 67 -25.79 3.97 6.14
C GLU A 67 -25.07 4.71 5.00
N ILE A 68 -25.32 6.01 4.85
CA ILE A 68 -24.68 6.84 3.82
C ILE A 68 -23.17 6.89 4.04
N ILE A 69 -22.73 7.09 5.29
CA ILE A 69 -21.30 7.17 5.61
C ILE A 69 -20.61 5.83 5.33
N VAL A 70 -21.20 4.72 5.79
CA VAL A 70 -20.66 3.38 5.56
C VAL A 70 -20.58 3.08 4.08
N GLN A 71 -21.63 3.35 3.32
CA GLN A 71 -21.64 3.14 1.86
C GLN A 71 -20.51 3.93 1.19
N ALA A 72 -20.29 5.20 1.58
CA ALA A 72 -19.21 6.01 1.04
C ALA A 72 -17.83 5.46 1.39
N ILE A 73 -17.60 5.01 2.64
CA ILE A 73 -16.33 4.39 3.07
C ILE A 73 -16.08 3.08 2.29
N MET A 74 -17.09 2.23 2.15
CA MET A 74 -16.96 0.94 1.47
C MET A 74 -16.72 1.07 -0.03
N ASN A 75 -17.26 2.13 -0.67
CA ASN A 75 -17.10 2.43 -2.09
C ASN A 75 -15.93 3.38 -2.36
N PHE A 76 -15.16 3.79 -1.35
CA PHE A 76 -14.01 4.65 -1.55
C PHE A 76 -12.95 3.92 -2.38
N GLY A 77 -12.60 4.49 -3.54
CA GLY A 77 -11.66 3.90 -4.50
C GLY A 77 -10.17 4.01 -4.11
N GLY A 78 -9.86 4.54 -2.91
CA GLY A 78 -8.48 4.82 -2.50
C GLY A 78 -7.94 6.14 -3.06
N LEU A 79 -6.67 6.39 -2.76
CA LEU A 79 -5.92 7.50 -3.33
C LEU A 79 -4.81 6.95 -4.22
N LYS A 80 -4.64 7.58 -5.38
CA LYS A 80 -3.55 7.26 -6.30
C LYS A 80 -2.20 7.28 -5.55
N HIS A 81 -1.38 6.27 -5.79
CA HIS A 81 -0.06 6.11 -5.17
C HIS A 81 -0.04 5.92 -3.64
N ARG A 82 -1.16 5.50 -3.01
CA ARG A 82 -1.22 5.16 -1.59
C ARG A 82 -1.77 3.76 -1.38
N LEU A 83 -0.90 2.76 -1.30
CA LEU A 83 -1.25 1.34 -1.26
C LEU A 83 -2.33 0.99 -2.29
N GLN A 84 -2.28 1.65 -3.44
CA GLN A 84 -3.20 1.48 -4.55
C GLN A 84 -2.97 0.10 -5.18
N GLU A 85 -3.99 -0.74 -5.19
CA GLU A 85 -3.94 -1.96 -6.01
C GLU A 85 -3.95 -1.54 -7.50
N VAL A 86 -2.94 -1.99 -8.26
CA VAL A 86 -2.73 -1.58 -9.66
C VAL A 86 -3.30 -2.65 -10.59
N ASP A 87 -2.87 -3.90 -10.40
CA ASP A 87 -3.26 -5.03 -11.24
C ASP A 87 -3.02 -6.35 -10.52
N LYS A 88 -3.61 -7.42 -11.07
CA LYS A 88 -3.34 -8.81 -10.70
C LYS A 88 -3.04 -9.63 -11.95
N ILE A 89 -1.79 -10.07 -12.10
CA ILE A 89 -1.32 -10.88 -13.22
C ILE A 89 -1.05 -12.31 -12.72
N GLY A 90 -1.91 -13.26 -13.08
CA GLY A 90 -1.84 -14.62 -12.56
C GLY A 90 -1.96 -14.67 -11.03
N ASN A 91 -0.92 -15.15 -10.35
CA ASN A 91 -0.83 -15.20 -8.89
C ASN A 91 -0.22 -13.94 -8.25
N VAL A 92 0.17 -12.94 -9.03
CA VAL A 92 0.90 -11.75 -8.55
C VAL A 92 0.01 -10.53 -8.50
N LYS A 93 -0.12 -9.91 -7.31
CA LYS A 93 -0.78 -8.61 -7.12
C LYS A 93 0.24 -7.49 -6.99
N PHE A 94 -0.03 -6.36 -7.61
CA PHE A 94 0.81 -5.17 -7.60
C PHE A 94 0.17 -4.03 -6.82
N TYR A 95 0.95 -3.45 -5.89
CA TYR A 95 0.53 -2.30 -5.08
C TYR A 95 1.46 -1.13 -5.27
N ASN A 96 0.89 0.04 -5.55
CA ASN A 96 1.60 1.31 -5.71
C ASN A 96 1.45 2.17 -4.45
N ASP A 97 2.55 2.35 -3.74
CA ASP A 97 2.65 3.22 -2.57
C ASP A 97 3.77 4.26 -2.77
N SER A 98 3.88 4.79 -4.00
CA SER A 98 4.93 5.77 -4.35
C SER A 98 4.93 7.01 -3.48
N LYS A 99 3.79 7.35 -2.82
CA LYS A 99 3.68 8.42 -1.83
C LYS A 99 4.48 8.16 -0.56
N ALA A 100 4.92 6.95 -0.29
CA ALA A 100 5.77 6.59 0.85
C ALA A 100 7.21 7.09 0.65
N THR A 101 7.42 8.39 0.81
CA THR A 101 8.69 9.09 0.56
C THR A 101 9.65 9.09 1.75
N ASN A 102 9.38 8.30 2.78
CA ASN A 102 10.24 8.08 3.94
C ASN A 102 9.92 6.76 4.63
N ALA A 103 10.78 6.32 5.57
CA ALA A 103 10.62 5.06 6.29
C ALA A 103 9.29 4.95 7.05
N ASP A 104 8.85 6.00 7.74
CA ASP A 104 7.59 5.98 8.51
C ASP A 104 6.37 5.73 7.62
N ALA A 105 6.38 6.28 6.42
CA ALA A 105 5.32 6.03 5.46
C ALA A 105 5.36 4.58 4.95
N SER A 106 6.53 4.07 4.55
CA SER A 106 6.69 2.69 4.09
C SER A 106 6.44 1.65 5.17
N LEU A 107 6.58 2.03 6.46
CA LEU A 107 6.20 1.19 7.58
C LEU A 107 4.72 0.75 7.50
N GLN A 108 3.85 1.59 6.95
CA GLN A 108 2.43 1.26 6.83
C GLN A 108 2.20 0.12 5.83
N ALA A 109 2.95 0.09 4.73
CA ALA A 109 2.92 -1.02 3.78
C ALA A 109 3.42 -2.32 4.43
N LEU A 110 4.56 -2.28 5.16
CA LEU A 110 5.09 -3.45 5.86
C LEU A 110 4.16 -3.95 6.99
N LYS A 111 3.34 -3.06 7.57
CA LYS A 111 2.33 -3.46 8.57
C LYS A 111 1.07 -4.03 7.93
N ALA A 112 0.71 -3.58 6.73
CA ALA A 112 -0.53 -3.96 6.05
C ALA A 112 -0.48 -5.39 5.50
N PHE A 113 0.72 -5.90 5.16
CA PHE A 113 0.91 -7.21 4.55
C PHE A 113 1.77 -8.12 5.42
N ASP A 114 1.54 -9.43 5.35
CA ASP A 114 2.33 -10.42 6.11
C ASP A 114 3.61 -10.83 5.39
N LYS A 115 3.56 -10.88 4.05
CA LYS A 115 4.70 -11.15 3.17
C LYS A 115 4.59 -10.31 1.91
N LEU A 116 5.72 -9.77 1.45
CA LEU A 116 5.76 -8.97 0.22
C LEU A 116 7.15 -8.99 -0.44
N ARG A 117 7.16 -8.76 -1.74
CA ARG A 117 8.32 -8.40 -2.55
C ARG A 117 8.37 -6.89 -2.63
N TRP A 118 9.46 -6.29 -2.21
CA TRP A 118 9.55 -4.87 -1.93
C TRP A 118 10.40 -4.12 -2.96
N ILE A 119 9.78 -3.22 -3.72
CA ILE A 119 10.52 -2.27 -4.55
C ILE A 119 10.77 -1.02 -3.71
N VAL A 120 12.07 -0.70 -3.48
CA VAL A 120 12.50 0.31 -2.52
C VAL A 120 13.73 1.07 -3.04
N GLY A 121 13.79 2.38 -2.75
CA GLY A 121 14.91 3.23 -3.11
C GLY A 121 14.50 4.56 -3.74
N GLY A 122 15.50 5.33 -4.14
CA GLY A 122 15.41 6.71 -4.56
C GLY A 122 16.37 7.58 -3.76
N GLU A 123 16.03 8.83 -3.49
CA GLU A 123 16.80 9.75 -2.66
C GLU A 123 16.43 9.57 -1.18
N ALA A 124 17.30 8.87 -0.43
CA ALA A 124 17.05 8.52 0.97
C ALA A 124 17.27 9.72 1.91
N LYS A 125 16.42 9.80 2.95
CA LYS A 125 16.70 10.66 4.12
C LYS A 125 17.82 10.09 4.98
N THR A 126 18.26 10.88 5.99
CA THR A 126 19.38 10.52 6.88
C THR A 126 19.20 9.14 7.50
N ASP A 127 18.02 8.82 8.03
CA ASP A 127 17.74 7.56 8.74
C ASP A 127 17.56 6.36 7.80
N GLY A 128 17.41 6.61 6.49
CA GLY A 128 17.24 5.54 5.49
C GLY A 128 16.08 4.61 5.82
N ILE A 129 16.36 3.30 5.81
CA ILE A 129 15.40 2.22 6.14
C ILE A 129 15.65 1.58 7.51
N ASP A 130 16.57 2.11 8.32
CA ASP A 130 16.89 1.54 9.64
C ASP A 130 15.68 1.40 10.56
N PRO A 131 14.71 2.35 10.60
CA PRO A 131 13.49 2.19 11.39
C PRO A 131 12.61 0.99 11.00
N LEU A 132 12.82 0.42 9.80
CA LEU A 132 12.05 -0.70 9.26
C LEU A 132 12.63 -2.07 9.60
N ILE A 133 13.84 -2.15 10.16
CA ILE A 133 14.53 -3.40 10.52
C ILE A 133 13.63 -4.38 11.28
N PRO A 134 12.81 -3.98 12.27
CA PRO A 134 11.92 -4.90 12.99
C PRO A 134 10.89 -5.61 12.11
N TYR A 135 10.69 -5.16 10.87
CA TYR A 135 9.70 -5.68 9.93
C TYR A 135 10.32 -6.40 8.74
N PHE A 136 11.64 -6.51 8.68
CA PHE A 136 12.35 -7.16 7.56
C PHE A 136 11.99 -8.63 7.38
N ASN A 137 11.54 -9.31 8.43
CA ASN A 137 11.02 -10.68 8.36
C ASN A 137 9.77 -10.84 7.46
N LYS A 138 9.13 -9.74 7.08
CA LYS A 138 7.99 -9.71 6.15
C LYS A 138 8.40 -9.56 4.69
N ILE A 139 9.66 -9.26 4.43
CA ILE A 139 10.18 -9.04 3.08
C ILE A 139 10.71 -10.37 2.53
N THR A 140 10.07 -10.87 1.49
CA THR A 140 10.53 -12.08 0.78
C THR A 140 11.78 -11.78 -0.03
N LYS A 141 11.79 -10.68 -0.78
CA LYS A 141 12.95 -10.14 -1.50
C LYS A 141 12.76 -8.65 -1.74
N ALA A 142 13.86 -7.87 -1.70
CA ALA A 142 13.86 -6.45 -2.02
C ALA A 142 14.52 -6.18 -3.39
N TYR A 143 13.95 -5.23 -4.14
CA TYR A 143 14.41 -4.78 -5.45
C TYR A 143 14.76 -3.30 -5.34
N LEU A 144 16.07 -2.99 -5.47
CA LEU A 144 16.62 -1.70 -5.10
C LEU A 144 16.74 -0.80 -6.34
N ILE A 145 16.19 0.41 -6.23
CA ILE A 145 16.21 1.41 -7.30
C ILE A 145 16.86 2.72 -6.84
N GLY A 146 17.38 3.47 -7.78
CA GLY A 146 17.89 4.83 -7.56
C GLY A 146 19.11 4.93 -6.65
N ALA A 147 19.39 6.14 -6.20
CA ALA A 147 20.63 6.53 -5.54
C ALA A 147 20.89 5.80 -4.20
N ALA A 148 19.86 5.37 -3.50
CA ALA A 148 20.01 4.68 -2.21
C ALA A 148 20.37 3.19 -2.31
N SER A 149 20.43 2.60 -3.51
CA SER A 149 20.54 1.15 -3.72
C SER A 149 21.70 0.51 -2.96
N GLU A 150 22.91 1.03 -3.08
CA GLU A 150 24.10 0.49 -2.42
C GLU A 150 24.04 0.61 -0.90
N ARG A 151 23.46 1.70 -0.39
CA ARG A 151 23.25 1.90 1.04
C ARG A 151 22.23 0.90 1.57
N PHE A 152 21.11 0.72 0.88
CA PHE A 152 20.04 -0.18 1.33
C PHE A 152 20.43 -1.65 1.24
N ALA A 153 21.25 -2.04 0.24
CA ALA A 153 21.83 -3.36 0.18
C ALA A 153 22.62 -3.70 1.46
N LYS A 154 23.38 -2.73 1.99
CA LYS A 154 24.12 -2.91 3.26
C LYS A 154 23.20 -3.00 4.49
N ASN A 155 22.07 -2.27 4.51
CA ASN A 155 21.10 -2.31 5.60
C ASN A 155 20.30 -3.64 5.61
N LEU A 156 19.97 -4.17 4.43
CA LEU A 156 19.15 -5.37 4.28
C LEU A 156 19.87 -6.67 4.68
N LYS A 157 21.19 -6.71 4.66
CA LYS A 157 22.04 -7.84 5.12
C LYS A 157 21.50 -9.24 4.72
N ASP A 158 20.68 -9.84 5.61
CA ASP A 158 20.16 -11.21 5.49
C ASP A 158 18.85 -11.28 4.68
N VAL A 159 18.26 -10.13 4.32
CA VAL A 159 17.09 -10.10 3.44
C VAL A 159 17.56 -10.29 2.00
N PRO A 160 17.04 -11.27 1.26
CA PRO A 160 17.34 -11.41 -0.16
C PRO A 160 17.07 -10.11 -0.90
N HIS A 161 18.01 -9.63 -1.69
CA HIS A 161 17.84 -8.38 -2.42
C HIS A 161 18.59 -8.38 -3.75
N GLN A 162 18.21 -7.45 -4.62
CA GLN A 162 18.80 -7.25 -5.94
C GLN A 162 18.84 -5.76 -6.26
N ILE A 163 20.00 -5.26 -6.67
CA ILE A 163 20.13 -3.92 -7.21
C ILE A 163 19.65 -3.94 -8.66
N CYS A 164 18.55 -3.24 -8.93
CA CYS A 164 17.92 -3.17 -10.24
C CYS A 164 18.23 -1.85 -10.95
N GLY A 165 18.49 -0.79 -10.20
CA GLY A 165 18.80 0.54 -10.72
C GLY A 165 17.58 1.37 -11.09
N ASP A 166 16.67 0.86 -11.92
CA ASP A 166 15.47 1.56 -12.40
C ASP A 166 14.18 0.79 -12.14
N MET A 167 13.03 1.44 -12.38
CA MET A 167 11.71 0.88 -12.15
C MET A 167 11.40 -0.31 -13.05
N LYS A 168 11.71 -0.20 -14.33
CA LYS A 168 11.46 -1.27 -15.32
C LYS A 168 12.14 -2.57 -14.92
N SER A 169 13.43 -2.49 -14.60
CA SER A 169 14.23 -3.65 -14.17
C SER A 169 13.70 -4.24 -12.85
N ALA A 170 13.27 -3.39 -11.90
CA ALA A 170 12.75 -3.82 -10.60
C ALA A 170 11.39 -4.52 -10.73
N VAL A 171 10.46 -3.94 -11.50
CA VAL A 171 9.11 -4.53 -11.71
C VAL A 171 9.24 -5.86 -12.43
N LYS A 172 10.06 -5.94 -13.49
CA LYS A 172 10.30 -7.18 -14.22
C LYS A 172 10.89 -8.28 -13.34
N ALA A 173 11.96 -7.97 -12.60
CA ALA A 173 12.60 -8.94 -11.71
C ALA A 173 11.66 -9.40 -10.59
N ALA A 174 10.89 -8.48 -10.01
CA ALA A 174 9.91 -8.81 -8.96
C ALA A 174 8.78 -9.70 -9.49
N PHE A 175 8.30 -9.45 -10.70
CA PHE A 175 7.27 -10.28 -11.34
C PHE A 175 7.77 -11.69 -11.63
N GLU A 176 8.95 -11.84 -12.27
CA GLU A 176 9.49 -13.17 -12.59
C GLU A 176 9.73 -14.02 -11.33
N ASP A 177 10.29 -13.41 -10.29
CA ASP A 177 10.50 -14.09 -9.00
C ASP A 177 9.16 -14.45 -8.32
N ALA A 178 8.12 -13.63 -8.45
CA ALA A 178 6.80 -13.87 -7.88
C ALA A 178 6.04 -14.95 -8.66
N LYS A 179 6.05 -14.87 -10.01
CA LYS A 179 5.41 -15.84 -10.91
C LYS A 179 5.94 -17.26 -10.68
N ALA A 180 7.25 -17.40 -10.43
CA ALA A 180 7.88 -18.69 -10.17
C ALA A 180 7.36 -19.38 -8.90
N ASN A 181 6.70 -18.66 -7.98
CA ASN A 181 6.17 -19.23 -6.73
C ASN A 181 4.70 -19.71 -6.84
N TYR A 182 4.16 -19.81 -8.07
CA TYR A 182 2.82 -20.36 -8.31
C TYR A 182 2.65 -21.75 -7.64
N PRO A 183 1.50 -22.10 -7.01
CA PRO A 183 0.23 -21.35 -7.06
C PRO A 183 0.02 -20.31 -5.93
N ASN A 184 1.02 -20.05 -5.10
CA ASN A 184 0.88 -19.11 -3.98
C ASN A 184 0.65 -17.69 -4.49
N GLU A 185 -0.26 -16.96 -3.85
CA GLU A 185 -0.44 -15.54 -4.13
C GLU A 185 0.78 -14.76 -3.63
N GLU A 186 1.32 -13.89 -4.48
CA GLU A 186 2.48 -13.06 -4.21
C GLU A 186 2.11 -11.57 -4.33
N LEU A 187 2.73 -10.75 -3.50
CA LEU A 187 2.53 -9.31 -3.50
C LEU A 187 3.82 -8.60 -3.92
N VAL A 188 3.75 -7.79 -4.96
CA VAL A 188 4.80 -6.85 -5.37
C VAL A 188 4.37 -5.45 -4.98
N VAL A 189 5.13 -4.80 -4.10
CA VAL A 189 4.76 -3.51 -3.51
C VAL A 189 5.86 -2.49 -3.78
N LEU A 190 5.54 -1.45 -4.54
CA LEU A 190 6.34 -0.23 -4.60
C LEU A 190 6.03 0.59 -3.34
N SER A 191 6.94 0.65 -2.37
CA SER A 191 6.87 1.54 -1.20
C SER A 191 8.28 2.05 -0.89
N PRO A 192 8.71 3.13 -1.58
CA PRO A 192 10.12 3.41 -1.82
C PRO A 192 10.92 3.87 -0.60
N ALA A 193 10.31 4.32 0.50
CA ALA A 193 10.95 4.90 1.67
C ALA A 193 11.87 6.11 1.37
N CYS A 194 11.83 6.64 0.16
CA CYS A 194 12.70 7.67 -0.39
C CYS A 194 11.92 8.72 -1.16
N ALA A 195 12.42 9.94 -1.22
CA ALA A 195 12.02 10.90 -2.25
C ALA A 195 12.39 10.36 -3.64
N SER A 196 11.81 10.93 -4.70
CA SER A 196 11.95 10.42 -6.06
C SER A 196 12.87 11.26 -6.94
N PHE A 197 13.44 12.36 -6.41
CA PHE A 197 14.07 13.42 -7.19
C PHE A 197 15.40 13.02 -7.86
N ASP A 198 15.94 11.86 -7.52
CA ASP A 198 17.10 11.27 -8.20
C ASP A 198 16.78 10.72 -9.60
N GLN A 199 15.54 10.26 -9.83
CA GLN A 199 15.14 9.66 -11.10
C GLN A 199 13.85 10.26 -11.68
N TYR A 200 13.04 10.96 -10.88
CA TYR A 200 11.72 11.48 -11.28
C TYR A 200 11.50 12.90 -10.75
N LYS A 201 10.68 13.69 -11.46
CA LYS A 201 10.32 15.05 -11.03
C LYS A 201 9.53 15.10 -9.71
N ASP A 202 8.75 14.06 -9.40
CA ASP A 202 7.90 13.94 -8.22
C ASP A 202 7.55 12.46 -7.97
N PHE A 203 6.85 12.19 -6.83
CA PHE A 203 6.42 10.83 -6.49
C PHE A 203 5.29 10.33 -7.40
N GLU A 204 4.50 11.24 -7.96
CA GLU A 204 3.44 10.94 -8.93
C GLU A 204 4.04 10.33 -10.19
N ALA A 205 5.05 10.97 -10.76
CA ALA A 205 5.74 10.47 -11.95
C ALA A 205 6.37 9.08 -11.71
N ARG A 206 6.98 8.85 -10.52
CA ARG A 206 7.50 7.54 -10.14
C ARG A 206 6.38 6.49 -10.04
N GLY A 207 5.26 6.86 -9.45
CA GLY A 207 4.13 5.96 -9.31
C GLY A 207 3.42 5.67 -10.64
N ASP A 208 3.36 6.66 -11.54
CA ASP A 208 2.83 6.46 -12.89
C ASP A 208 3.74 5.55 -13.72
N ASP A 209 5.06 5.67 -13.60
CA ASP A 209 6.02 4.78 -14.24
C ASP A 209 5.84 3.33 -13.77
N PHE A 210 5.69 3.10 -12.45
CA PHE A 210 5.38 1.78 -11.91
C PHE A 210 4.09 1.20 -12.52
N ILE A 211 3.02 1.98 -12.63
CA ILE A 211 1.76 1.55 -13.24
C ILE A 211 1.98 1.16 -14.72
N ASN A 212 2.74 1.97 -15.45
CA ASN A 212 3.04 1.73 -16.85
C ASN A 212 3.85 0.44 -17.05
N GLU A 213 4.87 0.19 -16.22
CA GLU A 213 5.68 -1.03 -16.30
C GLU A 213 4.85 -2.29 -15.95
N VAL A 214 3.95 -2.20 -14.97
CA VAL A 214 3.01 -3.29 -14.66
C VAL A 214 2.07 -3.55 -15.83
N ALA A 215 1.54 -2.51 -16.46
CA ALA A 215 0.66 -2.64 -17.63
C ALA A 215 1.38 -3.28 -18.83
N GLN A 216 2.66 -2.97 -19.07
CA GLN A 216 3.47 -3.60 -20.10
C GLN A 216 3.62 -5.11 -19.85
N ILE A 217 3.96 -5.50 -18.61
CA ILE A 217 4.07 -6.92 -18.24
C ILE A 217 2.72 -7.64 -18.40
N SER A 218 1.61 -6.99 -18.02
CA SER A 218 0.26 -7.54 -18.19
C SER A 218 -0.03 -7.85 -19.67
N ALA A 219 0.29 -6.91 -20.54
CA ALA A 219 0.11 -7.09 -22.00
C ALA A 219 1.02 -8.18 -22.58
N GLU A 220 2.29 -8.24 -22.18
CA GLU A 220 3.24 -9.28 -22.60
C GLU A 220 2.76 -10.68 -22.17
N ASN A 221 2.34 -10.81 -20.90
CA ASN A 221 1.88 -12.09 -20.36
C ASN A 221 0.57 -12.57 -20.97
N ALA A 222 -0.33 -11.66 -21.36
CA ALA A 222 -1.56 -11.99 -22.08
C ALA A 222 -1.28 -12.51 -23.50
N ASN A 223 -0.30 -11.91 -24.20
CA ASN A 223 0.12 -12.36 -25.52
C ASN A 223 0.75 -13.76 -25.48
N ASP A 224 1.53 -14.07 -24.45
CA ASP A 224 2.15 -15.39 -24.24
C ASP A 224 1.11 -16.48 -23.98
N LEU A 225 -0.04 -16.13 -23.37
CA LEU A 225 -1.16 -17.04 -23.12
C LEU A 225 -2.11 -17.18 -24.31
N GLY A 226 -1.87 -16.48 -25.43
CA GLY A 226 -2.72 -16.50 -26.63
C GLY A 226 -4.06 -15.76 -26.47
N GLU A 227 -4.21 -14.95 -25.43
CA GLU A 227 -5.38 -14.10 -25.20
C GLU A 227 -5.20 -12.75 -25.92
N ASN A 228 -5.97 -12.51 -26.99
CA ASN A 228 -6.04 -11.19 -27.63
C ASN A 228 -6.74 -10.20 -26.70
N VAL A 229 -5.99 -9.54 -25.82
CA VAL A 229 -6.51 -8.47 -24.96
C VAL A 229 -6.60 -7.18 -25.77
N ILE A 230 -7.83 -6.71 -25.99
CA ILE A 230 -8.08 -5.36 -26.52
C ILE A 230 -7.72 -4.37 -25.40
N PRO A 231 -6.79 -3.42 -25.60
CA PRO A 231 -6.44 -2.46 -24.58
C PRO A 231 -7.67 -1.59 -24.23
N PHE A 232 -8.01 -1.52 -22.94
CA PHE A 232 -9.01 -0.57 -22.45
C PHE A 232 -8.47 0.85 -22.66
N THR A 233 -8.87 1.47 -23.75
CA THR A 233 -8.71 2.91 -23.96
C THR A 233 -9.71 3.62 -23.03
N THR A 234 -9.18 4.40 -22.12
CA THR A 234 -9.88 5.35 -21.25
C THR A 234 -10.93 6.15 -22.02
N LEU A 235 -12.18 6.08 -21.56
CA LEU A 235 -13.20 7.12 -21.78
C LEU A 235 -13.16 8.10 -20.61
#